data_2046b1c5041f566005f3e36d0b6d297f
#
_entry.id   2046b1c5041f566005f3e36d0b6d297f
#
_cell.length_a   1.000
_cell.length_b   1.000
_cell.length_c   1.000
_cell.angle_alpha   90.00
_cell.angle_beta   90.00
_cell.angle_gamma   90.00
#
_symmetry.space_group_name_H-M   'P 1'
#
loop_
_entity.id
_entity.type
_entity.pdbx_description
1 polymer ?
#
loop_
_entity_poly.entity_id
_entity_poly.type
_entity_poly.pdbx_seq_one_letter_code
_entity_poly.pdbx_strand_id
1 'polypeptide(L)'
;KALGILAGDGYIESFQGKGTFCADVLRQIHGTGNIAVVTTYISDYIFPRLIQGIDEVLSDNGYSIILKNTGNSRQKEARFLEELISKGIDGLIIEPSKSELLCRHVSLYETLDKYQIPYIFIQGLYTEMQEKPHILMDDAGGGYLVTKHLLDSGRRNIAGFFKADDRQGIERHKGYVKALQEHEIAYDPDKVVWFHTEDRRKKPALMVRNMVRQNSFPDGIVCYNDQIAVQVMEELERQGKK
;
A
#
# COMPACT_ATOMS: atom_id res chain seq x y z
N LYS A 1 -29.60 -28.33 28.80
CA LYS A 1 -29.85 -26.90 29.09
C LYS A 1 -28.74 -26.02 28.52
N ALA A 2 -27.44 -26.30 28.75
CA ALA A 2 -26.31 -25.52 28.24
C ALA A 2 -26.24 -25.51 26.69
N LEU A 3 -26.37 -26.70 26.06
CA LEU A 3 -26.39 -26.77 24.57
C LEU A 3 -27.56 -26.02 23.95
N GLY A 4 -28.74 -25.95 24.62
CA GLY A 4 -29.88 -25.17 24.13
C GLY A 4 -29.63 -23.65 24.18
N ILE A 5 -28.88 -23.17 25.20
CA ILE A 5 -28.46 -21.77 25.31
C ILE A 5 -27.47 -21.46 24.17
N LEU A 6 -26.42 -22.27 24.03
CA LEU A 6 -25.42 -22.09 22.97
C LEU A 6 -26.00 -22.17 21.55
N ALA A 7 -27.03 -23.02 21.36
CA ALA A 7 -27.74 -23.07 20.04
C ALA A 7 -28.64 -21.82 19.86
N GLY A 8 -29.30 -21.35 20.92
CA GLY A 8 -30.10 -20.13 20.91
C GLY A 8 -29.26 -18.88 20.64
N ASP A 9 -28.04 -18.85 21.16
CA ASP A 9 -27.08 -17.77 20.99
C ASP A 9 -26.23 -17.92 19.69
N GLY A 10 -26.53 -18.95 18.86
CA GLY A 10 -25.89 -19.14 17.56
C GLY A 10 -24.46 -19.69 17.59
N TYR A 11 -23.97 -20.17 18.75
CA TYR A 11 -22.60 -20.74 18.86
C TYR A 11 -22.48 -22.16 18.39
N ILE A 12 -23.58 -22.91 18.33
CA ILE A 12 -23.61 -24.31 17.88
C ILE A 12 -24.82 -24.58 16.98
N GLU A 13 -24.67 -25.47 16.01
CA GLU A 13 -25.71 -26.00 15.16
C GLU A 13 -25.86 -27.50 15.41
N SER A 14 -27.10 -27.98 15.55
CA SER A 14 -27.39 -29.42 15.75
C SER A 14 -28.09 -29.98 14.52
N PHE A 15 -27.51 -31.01 13.94
CA PHE A 15 -28.09 -31.73 12.81
C PHE A 15 -28.56 -33.10 13.25
N GLN A 16 -29.83 -33.42 13.00
CA GLN A 16 -30.41 -34.69 13.38
C GLN A 16 -29.64 -35.84 12.70
N GLY A 17 -29.14 -36.78 13.49
CA GLY A 17 -28.34 -37.93 13.03
C GLY A 17 -26.88 -37.66 12.72
N LYS A 18 -26.40 -36.41 12.82
CA LYS A 18 -25.01 -36.03 12.53
C LYS A 18 -24.26 -35.45 13.74
N GLY A 19 -25.00 -35.01 14.76
CA GLY A 19 -24.41 -34.44 15.98
C GLY A 19 -24.52 -32.91 16.09
N THR A 20 -23.87 -32.36 17.09
CA THR A 20 -23.79 -30.90 17.33
C THR A 20 -22.38 -30.40 16.99
N PHE A 21 -22.32 -29.37 16.23
CA PHE A 21 -21.08 -28.76 15.73
C PHE A 21 -21.02 -27.31 16.19
N CYS A 22 -19.81 -26.73 16.30
CA CYS A 22 -19.68 -25.28 16.44
C CYS A 22 -20.30 -24.61 15.22
N ALA A 23 -21.19 -23.67 15.43
CA ALA A 23 -21.72 -22.84 14.35
C ALA A 23 -20.59 -22.01 13.75
N ASP A 24 -20.61 -21.85 12.45
CA ASP A 24 -19.70 -20.94 11.76
C ASP A 24 -20.27 -19.51 11.93
N VAL A 25 -19.98 -18.92 13.11
CA VAL A 25 -20.52 -17.61 13.51
C VAL A 25 -20.23 -16.53 12.46
N LEU A 26 -19.12 -16.68 11.74
CA LEU A 26 -18.74 -15.75 10.67
C LEU A 26 -19.66 -15.82 9.44
N ARG A 27 -20.36 -16.94 9.24
CA ARG A 27 -21.38 -17.06 8.17
C ARG A 27 -22.64 -16.23 8.43
N GLN A 28 -22.90 -15.85 9.67
CA GLN A 28 -24.14 -15.14 10.07
C GLN A 28 -23.97 -13.62 10.12
N ILE A 29 -22.74 -13.10 9.92
CA ILE A 29 -22.43 -11.68 10.07
C ILE A 29 -22.45 -10.95 8.69
N HIS A 30 -23.40 -11.28 7.82
CA HIS A 30 -23.67 -10.50 6.62
C HIS A 30 -24.72 -9.42 6.89
N GLY A 31 -24.54 -8.25 6.30
CA GLY A 31 -25.49 -7.14 6.46
C GLY A 31 -25.23 -6.29 7.70
N THR A 32 -23.95 -6.14 8.09
CA THR A 32 -23.56 -5.25 9.19
C THR A 32 -23.64 -3.77 8.82
N GLY A 33 -23.73 -3.45 7.52
CA GLY A 33 -23.65 -2.10 7.00
C GLY A 33 -22.25 -1.48 7.12
N ASN A 34 -21.21 -2.29 7.35
CA ASN A 34 -19.86 -1.81 7.57
C ASN A 34 -18.90 -2.26 6.45
N ILE A 35 -18.22 -1.29 5.83
CA ILE A 35 -17.10 -1.54 4.92
C ILE A 35 -15.81 -1.11 5.62
N ALA A 36 -14.84 -2.03 5.68
CA ALA A 36 -13.53 -1.68 6.22
C ALA A 36 -12.68 -0.99 5.15
N VAL A 37 -12.00 0.09 5.55
CA VAL A 37 -11.01 0.79 4.73
C VAL A 37 -9.68 0.75 5.48
N VAL A 38 -8.75 -0.04 4.97
CA VAL A 38 -7.42 -0.26 5.56
C VAL A 38 -6.38 0.41 4.68
N THR A 39 -5.69 1.41 5.20
CA THR A 39 -4.68 2.18 4.44
C THR A 39 -3.34 2.17 5.16
N THR A 40 -2.27 2.41 4.42
CA THR A 40 -0.94 2.53 5.00
C THR A 40 -0.76 3.84 5.77
N TYR A 41 -1.44 4.90 5.32
CA TYR A 41 -1.48 6.21 5.99
C TYR A 41 -2.89 6.80 5.90
N ILE A 42 -3.26 7.70 6.81
CA ILE A 42 -4.57 8.37 6.82
C ILE A 42 -4.43 9.87 6.53
N SER A 43 -3.48 10.52 7.20
CA SER A 43 -3.32 11.98 7.17
C SER A 43 -2.34 12.47 6.11
N ASP A 44 -1.62 11.57 5.47
CA ASP A 44 -0.54 11.92 4.56
C ASP A 44 -1.05 12.03 3.11
N TYR A 45 -0.72 13.14 2.45
CA TYR A 45 -0.67 13.31 1.00
C TYR A 45 -2.03 13.12 0.28
N ILE A 46 -2.24 11.98 -0.38
CA ILE A 46 -3.45 11.70 -1.18
C ILE A 46 -4.59 11.08 -0.36
N PHE A 47 -4.25 10.45 0.79
CA PHE A 47 -5.20 9.63 1.54
C PHE A 47 -6.43 10.38 2.06
N PRO A 48 -6.35 11.63 2.55
CA PRO A 48 -7.56 12.35 2.99
C PRO A 48 -8.62 12.46 1.89
N ARG A 49 -8.22 12.79 0.65
CA ARG A 49 -9.14 12.90 -0.48
C ARG A 49 -9.66 11.55 -0.94
N LEU A 50 -8.80 10.52 -0.94
CA LEU A 50 -9.21 9.16 -1.27
C LEU A 50 -10.25 8.64 -0.28
N ILE A 51 -10.01 8.80 1.03
CA ILE A 51 -10.92 8.38 2.08
C ILE A 51 -12.24 9.16 1.97
N GLN A 52 -12.19 10.47 1.73
CA GLN A 52 -13.39 11.29 1.53
C GLN A 52 -14.23 10.77 0.37
N GLY A 53 -13.62 10.50 -0.80
CA GLY A 53 -14.37 9.98 -1.95
C GLY A 53 -14.97 8.59 -1.70
N ILE A 54 -14.27 7.72 -0.94
CA ILE A 54 -14.81 6.43 -0.51
C ILE A 54 -16.00 6.63 0.44
N ASP A 55 -15.88 7.55 1.42
CA ASP A 55 -16.90 7.83 2.41
C ASP A 55 -18.19 8.37 1.77
N GLU A 56 -18.07 9.32 0.85
CA GLU A 56 -19.20 9.88 0.10
C GLU A 56 -20.00 8.77 -0.58
N VAL A 57 -19.34 7.88 -1.35
CA VAL A 57 -20.03 6.80 -2.06
C VAL A 57 -20.63 5.77 -1.10
N LEU A 58 -19.93 5.39 -0.06
CA LEU A 58 -20.41 4.38 0.89
C LEU A 58 -21.59 4.90 1.72
N SER A 59 -21.51 6.14 2.21
CA SER A 59 -22.57 6.79 2.98
C SER A 59 -23.86 6.95 2.18
N ASP A 60 -23.76 7.35 0.90
CA ASP A 60 -24.91 7.47 -0.01
C ASP A 60 -25.59 6.11 -0.26
N ASN A 61 -24.86 5.00 -0.09
CA ASN A 61 -25.37 3.65 -0.22
C ASN A 61 -25.69 2.96 1.13
N GLY A 62 -25.73 3.72 2.22
CA GLY A 62 -26.12 3.22 3.54
C GLY A 62 -25.06 2.40 4.29
N TYR A 63 -23.80 2.49 3.87
CA TYR A 63 -22.68 1.85 4.56
C TYR A 63 -21.92 2.82 5.45
N SER A 64 -21.39 2.29 6.54
CA SER A 64 -20.44 3.00 7.42
C SER A 64 -19.02 2.53 7.18
N ILE A 65 -18.05 3.43 7.37
CA ILE A 65 -16.63 3.09 7.22
C ILE A 65 -16.01 2.67 8.56
N ILE A 66 -15.28 1.55 8.57
CA ILE A 66 -14.32 1.21 9.63
C ILE A 66 -12.92 1.49 9.12
N LEU A 67 -12.34 2.62 9.52
CA LEU A 67 -11.03 3.05 9.05
C LEU A 67 -9.90 2.49 9.93
N LYS A 68 -8.88 1.89 9.32
CA LYS A 68 -7.67 1.38 9.98
C LYS A 68 -6.41 1.87 9.30
N ASN A 69 -5.39 2.22 10.11
CA ASN A 69 -4.08 2.69 9.64
C ASN A 69 -2.98 1.70 10.03
N THR A 70 -2.39 1.05 9.03
CA THR A 70 -1.33 0.06 9.25
C THR A 70 0.04 0.71 9.52
N GLY A 71 0.27 1.95 9.08
CA GLY A 71 1.59 2.57 9.08
C GLY A 71 2.59 1.79 8.19
N ASN A 72 2.10 1.10 7.16
CA ASN A 72 2.84 0.20 6.28
C ASN A 72 3.49 -0.98 7.01
N SER A 73 2.79 -1.52 8.03
CA SER A 73 3.23 -2.67 8.83
C SER A 73 2.38 -3.90 8.55
N ARG A 74 2.97 -4.96 7.97
CA ARG A 74 2.30 -6.25 7.71
C ARG A 74 1.75 -6.90 8.99
N GLN A 75 2.39 -6.71 10.13
CA GLN A 75 1.89 -7.23 11.41
C GLN A 75 0.62 -6.52 11.86
N LYS A 76 0.55 -5.19 11.68
CA LYS A 76 -0.67 -4.43 11.97
C LYS A 76 -1.78 -4.78 10.99
N GLU A 77 -1.46 -4.95 9.71
CA GLU A 77 -2.41 -5.39 8.69
C GLU A 77 -3.03 -6.73 9.07
N ALA A 78 -2.22 -7.75 9.36
CA ALA A 78 -2.71 -9.06 9.78
C ALA A 78 -3.64 -8.96 11.01
N ARG A 79 -3.23 -8.24 12.06
CA ARG A 79 -4.05 -8.03 13.25
C ARG A 79 -5.36 -7.32 12.95
N PHE A 80 -5.36 -6.35 12.06
CA PHE A 80 -6.58 -5.63 11.69
C PHE A 80 -7.51 -6.52 10.87
N LEU A 81 -6.98 -7.34 9.95
CA LEU A 81 -7.78 -8.32 9.22
C LEU A 81 -8.44 -9.32 10.16
N GLU A 82 -7.71 -9.89 11.14
CA GLU A 82 -8.28 -10.76 12.17
C GLU A 82 -9.40 -10.08 12.95
N GLU A 83 -9.17 -8.84 13.40
CA GLU A 83 -10.18 -8.05 14.12
C GLU A 83 -11.43 -7.78 13.26
N LEU A 84 -11.24 -7.37 12.01
CA LEU A 84 -12.33 -7.02 11.10
C LEU A 84 -13.16 -8.25 10.72
N ILE A 85 -12.51 -9.37 10.43
CA ILE A 85 -13.19 -10.65 10.15
C ILE A 85 -14.03 -11.08 11.36
N SER A 86 -13.47 -11.01 12.58
CA SER A 86 -14.17 -11.40 13.79
C SER A 86 -15.35 -10.52 14.17
N LYS A 87 -15.28 -9.21 13.85
CA LYS A 87 -16.38 -8.25 14.08
C LYS A 87 -17.49 -8.33 13.05
N GLY A 88 -17.20 -8.91 11.90
CA GLY A 88 -18.07 -8.92 10.74
C GLY A 88 -18.02 -7.60 9.97
N ILE A 89 -17.66 -7.71 8.71
CA ILE A 89 -17.69 -6.62 7.72
C ILE A 89 -18.34 -7.12 6.43
N ASP A 90 -18.98 -6.24 5.71
CA ASP A 90 -19.64 -6.56 4.44
C ASP A 90 -18.71 -6.44 3.25
N GLY A 91 -17.54 -5.80 3.44
CA GLY A 91 -16.51 -5.69 2.42
C GLY A 91 -15.26 -4.99 2.95
N LEU A 92 -14.18 -5.05 2.14
CA LEU A 92 -12.89 -4.49 2.51
C LEU A 92 -12.25 -3.76 1.31
N ILE A 93 -11.85 -2.53 1.54
CA ILE A 93 -10.98 -1.76 0.66
C ILE A 93 -9.62 -1.69 1.35
N ILE A 94 -8.56 -2.18 0.70
CA ILE A 94 -7.27 -2.32 1.38
C ILE A 94 -6.09 -1.88 0.51
N GLU A 95 -5.24 -1.01 1.07
CA GLU A 95 -3.89 -0.80 0.59
C GLU A 95 -2.94 -1.76 1.33
N PRO A 96 -2.35 -2.74 0.62
CA PRO A 96 -1.52 -3.76 1.24
C PRO A 96 -0.20 -3.17 1.75
N SER A 97 0.18 -3.55 2.98
CA SER A 97 1.42 -3.07 3.59
C SER A 97 2.64 -3.77 3.00
N LYS A 98 3.64 -2.97 2.59
CA LYS A 98 4.88 -3.50 1.98
C LYS A 98 4.59 -4.47 0.84
N SER A 99 3.81 -3.99 -0.11
CA SER A 99 3.21 -4.78 -1.20
C SER A 99 4.22 -5.49 -2.12
N GLU A 100 5.49 -5.06 -2.13
CA GLU A 100 6.56 -5.73 -2.87
C GLU A 100 7.18 -6.91 -2.11
N LEU A 101 6.86 -7.07 -0.84
CA LEU A 101 7.34 -8.18 -0.04
C LEU A 101 6.28 -9.28 0.06
N LEU A 102 6.75 -10.54 0.12
CA LEU A 102 5.91 -11.72 0.26
C LEU A 102 4.83 -11.54 1.35
N CYS A 103 3.58 -11.78 1.02
CA CYS A 103 2.49 -11.73 1.98
C CYS A 103 2.61 -12.89 2.98
N ARG A 104 2.73 -12.58 4.27
CA ARG A 104 2.85 -13.61 5.33
C ARG A 104 1.53 -14.05 5.94
N HIS A 105 0.44 -13.37 5.60
CA HIS A 105 -0.89 -13.61 6.15
C HIS A 105 -1.93 -13.91 5.06
N VAL A 106 -1.49 -14.66 4.06
CA VAL A 106 -2.35 -15.11 2.93
C VAL A 106 -3.60 -15.80 3.45
N SER A 107 -3.49 -16.62 4.52
CA SER A 107 -4.61 -17.32 5.13
C SER A 107 -5.76 -16.42 5.60
N LEU A 108 -5.49 -15.16 5.91
CA LEU A 108 -6.55 -14.20 6.27
C LEU A 108 -7.34 -13.78 5.03
N TYR A 109 -6.69 -13.61 3.89
CA TYR A 109 -7.37 -13.36 2.61
C TYR A 109 -8.15 -14.60 2.13
N GLU A 110 -7.59 -15.81 2.30
CA GLU A 110 -8.32 -17.07 2.07
C GLU A 110 -9.55 -17.18 2.97
N THR A 111 -9.47 -16.65 4.19
CA THR A 111 -10.62 -16.59 5.11
C THR A 111 -11.69 -15.64 4.60
N LEU A 112 -11.32 -14.46 4.08
CA LEU A 112 -12.26 -13.54 3.43
C LEU A 112 -12.95 -14.21 2.23
N ASP A 113 -12.19 -14.93 1.39
CA ASP A 113 -12.74 -15.69 0.26
C ASP A 113 -13.72 -16.79 0.73
N LYS A 114 -13.34 -17.55 1.74
CA LYS A 114 -14.16 -18.63 2.33
C LYS A 114 -15.51 -18.11 2.83
N TYR A 115 -15.51 -16.93 3.48
CA TYR A 115 -16.74 -16.31 4.01
C TYR A 115 -17.42 -15.40 3.00
N GLN A 116 -16.93 -15.35 1.76
CA GLN A 116 -17.48 -14.55 0.66
C GLN A 116 -17.54 -13.05 1.01
N ILE A 117 -16.60 -12.56 1.81
CA ILE A 117 -16.42 -11.14 2.09
C ILE A 117 -15.66 -10.52 0.92
N PRO A 118 -16.31 -9.67 0.10
CA PRO A 118 -15.65 -9.06 -1.04
C PRO A 118 -14.55 -8.10 -0.59
N TYR A 119 -13.43 -8.11 -1.31
CA TYR A 119 -12.38 -7.14 -1.07
C TYR A 119 -11.72 -6.67 -2.35
N ILE A 120 -11.17 -5.47 -2.30
CA ILE A 120 -10.45 -4.84 -3.40
C ILE A 120 -9.15 -4.22 -2.90
N PHE A 121 -8.08 -4.48 -3.62
CA PHE A 121 -6.81 -3.80 -3.39
C PHE A 121 -6.78 -2.42 -4.05
N ILE A 122 -6.20 -1.45 -3.37
CA ILE A 122 -5.95 -0.11 -3.90
C ILE A 122 -4.48 0.25 -3.77
N GLN A 123 -3.96 1.04 -4.70
CA GLN A 123 -2.59 1.58 -4.70
C GLN A 123 -1.46 0.53 -4.82
N GLY A 124 -1.69 -0.69 -4.48
CA GLY A 124 -0.75 -1.81 -4.56
C GLY A 124 -1.49 -3.13 -4.47
N LEU A 125 -0.78 -4.23 -4.72
CA LEU A 125 -1.28 -5.58 -4.44
C LEU A 125 -0.07 -6.50 -4.23
N TYR A 126 -0.28 -7.60 -3.51
CA TYR A 126 0.75 -8.62 -3.34
C TYR A 126 0.94 -9.43 -4.63
N THR A 127 2.17 -9.82 -4.92
CA THR A 127 2.52 -10.60 -6.11
C THR A 127 1.73 -11.89 -6.22
N GLU A 128 1.39 -12.51 -5.07
CA GLU A 128 0.64 -13.76 -5.01
C GLU A 128 -0.87 -13.59 -5.26
N MET A 129 -1.35 -12.33 -5.36
CA MET A 129 -2.78 -12.00 -5.42
C MET A 129 -3.15 -11.19 -6.67
N GLN A 130 -2.39 -11.34 -7.76
CA GLN A 130 -2.58 -10.53 -8.99
C GLN A 130 -3.96 -10.70 -9.64
N GLU A 131 -4.60 -11.86 -9.45
CA GLU A 131 -5.94 -12.16 -9.97
C GLU A 131 -7.07 -11.55 -9.13
N LYS A 132 -6.76 -10.95 -7.98
CA LYS A 132 -7.78 -10.33 -7.11
C LYS A 132 -8.16 -8.94 -7.62
N PRO A 133 -9.40 -8.49 -7.36
CA PRO A 133 -9.84 -7.14 -7.73
C PRO A 133 -8.87 -6.08 -7.21
N HIS A 134 -8.47 -5.14 -8.08
CA HIS A 134 -7.55 -4.07 -7.69
C HIS A 134 -7.72 -2.81 -8.54
N ILE A 135 -7.38 -1.67 -7.95
CA ILE A 135 -7.28 -0.36 -8.61
C ILE A 135 -5.87 0.16 -8.36
N LEU A 136 -5.08 0.26 -9.40
CA LEU A 136 -3.68 0.72 -9.35
C LEU A 136 -3.52 2.00 -10.16
N MET A 137 -2.54 2.80 -9.76
CA MET A 137 -2.06 3.93 -10.57
C MET A 137 -1.09 3.42 -11.65
N ASP A 138 -0.96 4.16 -12.73
CA ASP A 138 0.11 3.95 -13.71
C ASP A 138 1.43 4.50 -13.19
N ASP A 139 1.98 3.84 -12.17
CA ASP A 139 3.22 4.23 -11.52
C ASP A 139 4.43 4.16 -12.46
N ALA A 140 4.45 3.19 -13.37
CA ALA A 140 5.51 3.08 -14.37
C ALA A 140 5.45 4.24 -15.36
N GLY A 141 4.27 4.59 -15.86
CA GLY A 141 4.05 5.76 -16.70
C GLY A 141 4.43 7.06 -15.98
N GLY A 142 4.06 7.20 -14.70
CA GLY A 142 4.44 8.35 -13.88
C GLY A 142 5.96 8.50 -13.74
N GLY A 143 6.66 7.43 -13.39
CA GLY A 143 8.13 7.41 -13.30
C GLY A 143 8.81 7.71 -14.63
N TYR A 144 8.27 7.17 -15.73
CA TYR A 144 8.74 7.46 -17.08
C TYR A 144 8.58 8.95 -17.44
N LEU A 145 7.40 9.53 -17.26
CA LEU A 145 7.12 10.91 -17.66
C LEU A 145 7.97 11.92 -16.89
N VAL A 146 8.15 11.76 -15.59
CA VAL A 146 9.00 12.65 -14.79
C VAL A 146 10.47 12.56 -15.23
N THR A 147 10.97 11.35 -15.46
CA THR A 147 12.34 11.13 -15.93
C THR A 147 12.55 11.70 -17.33
N LYS A 148 11.62 11.43 -18.25
CA LYS A 148 11.64 11.95 -19.60
C LYS A 148 11.65 13.48 -19.62
N HIS A 149 10.87 14.14 -18.76
CA HIS A 149 10.86 15.60 -18.64
C HIS A 149 12.25 16.17 -18.30
N LEU A 150 12.98 15.55 -17.39
CA LEU A 150 14.35 15.97 -17.06
C LEU A 150 15.29 15.76 -18.25
N LEU A 151 15.18 14.63 -18.94
CA LEU A 151 16.00 14.30 -20.11
C LEU A 151 15.74 15.23 -21.29
N ASP A 152 14.48 15.52 -21.58
CA ASP A 152 14.07 16.49 -22.62
C ASP A 152 14.55 17.91 -22.30
N SER A 153 14.68 18.25 -21.00
CA SER A 153 15.25 19.51 -20.52
C SER A 153 16.78 19.57 -20.60
N GLY A 154 17.42 18.56 -21.22
CA GLY A 154 18.87 18.50 -21.43
C GLY A 154 19.68 17.90 -20.28
N ARG A 155 19.03 17.42 -19.21
CA ARG A 155 19.72 16.73 -18.12
C ARG A 155 20.19 15.35 -18.56
N ARG A 156 21.35 14.92 -18.07
CA ARG A 156 21.95 13.63 -18.47
C ARG A 156 22.47 12.83 -17.27
N ASN A 157 22.76 13.47 -16.15
CA ASN A 157 23.23 12.84 -14.92
C ASN A 157 22.09 12.81 -13.92
N ILE A 158 21.16 11.84 -14.05
CA ILE A 158 19.96 11.79 -13.25
C ILE A 158 20.08 10.74 -12.17
N ALA A 159 19.81 11.12 -10.89
CA ALA A 159 19.67 10.18 -9.79
C ALA A 159 18.20 9.84 -9.52
N GLY A 160 17.95 8.65 -8.96
CA GLY A 160 16.62 8.19 -8.59
C GLY A 160 16.53 7.86 -7.10
N PHE A 161 15.43 8.26 -6.44
CA PHE A 161 15.14 7.93 -5.04
C PHE A 161 13.84 7.14 -4.99
N PHE A 162 13.88 5.83 -4.77
CA PHE A 162 12.73 4.95 -4.86
C PHE A 162 12.51 4.15 -3.58
N LYS A 163 11.26 3.76 -3.32
CA LYS A 163 10.88 2.96 -2.18
C LYS A 163 10.91 1.48 -2.54
N ALA A 164 11.68 0.69 -1.78
CA ALA A 164 11.96 -0.71 -2.12
C ALA A 164 10.88 -1.69 -1.64
N ASP A 165 10.10 -1.32 -0.64
CA ASP A 165 9.13 -2.21 0.00
C ASP A 165 7.68 -2.02 -0.46
N ASP A 166 7.43 -1.12 -1.43
CA ASP A 166 6.14 -0.91 -2.06
C ASP A 166 6.21 -1.12 -3.57
N ARG A 167 5.18 -1.76 -4.14
CA ARG A 167 5.02 -1.93 -5.59
C ARG A 167 5.16 -0.61 -6.36
N GLN A 168 4.57 0.47 -5.86
CA GLN A 168 4.65 1.80 -6.47
C GLN A 168 6.10 2.25 -6.70
N GLY A 169 6.99 2.01 -5.73
CA GLY A 169 8.40 2.39 -5.86
C GLY A 169 9.12 1.61 -6.94
N ILE A 170 8.85 0.31 -7.04
CA ILE A 170 9.41 -0.57 -8.07
C ILE A 170 8.89 -0.18 -9.46
N GLU A 171 7.58 0.06 -9.61
CA GLU A 171 7.01 0.46 -10.90
C GLU A 171 7.53 1.83 -11.36
N ARG A 172 7.61 2.84 -10.47
CA ARG A 172 8.19 4.15 -10.79
C ARG A 172 9.66 4.03 -11.20
N HIS A 173 10.43 3.16 -10.55
CA HIS A 173 11.80 2.86 -10.97
C HIS A 173 11.85 2.21 -12.36
N LYS A 174 10.95 1.28 -12.70
CA LYS A 174 10.88 0.72 -14.06
C LYS A 174 10.67 1.81 -15.10
N GLY A 175 9.77 2.77 -14.82
CA GLY A 175 9.55 3.93 -15.68
C GLY A 175 10.81 4.80 -15.84
N TYR A 176 11.52 5.05 -14.74
CA TYR A 176 12.81 5.75 -14.74
C TYR A 176 13.84 5.06 -15.63
N VAL A 177 14.02 3.75 -15.47
CA VAL A 177 14.97 2.97 -16.29
C VAL A 177 14.59 3.02 -17.77
N LYS A 178 13.30 2.85 -18.09
CA LYS A 178 12.79 2.91 -19.45
C LYS A 178 13.10 4.25 -20.12
N ALA A 179 12.89 5.36 -19.42
CA ALA A 179 13.16 6.69 -19.95
C ALA A 179 14.67 6.91 -20.24
N LEU A 180 15.56 6.44 -19.34
CA LEU A 180 17.00 6.48 -19.56
C LEU A 180 17.40 5.68 -20.79
N GLN A 181 16.87 4.46 -20.96
CA GLN A 181 17.17 3.59 -22.10
C GLN A 181 16.76 4.21 -23.42
N GLU A 182 15.56 4.80 -23.50
CA GLU A 182 15.07 5.47 -24.72
C GLU A 182 15.88 6.71 -25.09
N HIS A 183 16.61 7.31 -24.14
CA HIS A 183 17.53 8.43 -24.36
C HIS A 183 19.01 7.99 -24.45
N GLU A 184 19.26 6.70 -24.62
CA GLU A 184 20.60 6.11 -24.76
C GLU A 184 21.54 6.41 -23.58
N ILE A 185 20.96 6.58 -22.38
CA ILE A 185 21.72 6.77 -21.14
C ILE A 185 21.83 5.43 -20.41
N ALA A 186 23.07 5.01 -20.15
CA ALA A 186 23.33 3.77 -19.40
C ALA A 186 22.77 3.87 -17.99
N TYR A 187 22.06 2.82 -17.57
CA TYR A 187 21.61 2.70 -16.19
C TYR A 187 22.82 2.49 -15.25
N ASP A 188 22.87 3.31 -14.21
CA ASP A 188 23.89 3.27 -13.19
C ASP A 188 23.25 3.01 -11.82
N PRO A 189 23.42 1.83 -11.23
CA PRO A 189 22.82 1.48 -9.94
C PRO A 189 23.31 2.36 -8.79
N ASP A 190 24.52 2.93 -8.88
CA ASP A 190 25.09 3.80 -7.85
C ASP A 190 24.38 5.17 -7.78
N LYS A 191 23.61 5.52 -8.82
CA LYS A 191 22.76 6.72 -8.85
C LYS A 191 21.36 6.47 -8.31
N VAL A 192 21.05 5.22 -7.91
CA VAL A 192 19.71 4.87 -7.40
C VAL A 192 19.74 4.64 -5.91
N VAL A 193 18.97 5.43 -5.20
CA VAL A 193 18.81 5.33 -3.75
C VAL A 193 17.52 4.57 -3.44
N TRP A 194 17.67 3.36 -2.93
CA TRP A 194 16.56 2.58 -2.41
C TRP A 194 16.39 2.84 -0.91
N PHE A 195 15.18 3.21 -0.49
CA PHE A 195 14.82 3.34 0.91
C PHE A 195 13.60 2.47 1.25
N HIS A 196 13.40 2.21 2.53
CA HIS A 196 12.28 1.44 3.07
C HIS A 196 11.41 2.34 3.97
N THR A 197 10.27 1.81 4.36
CA THR A 197 9.34 2.50 5.28
C THR A 197 10.04 3.01 6.54
N GLU A 198 10.96 2.22 7.11
CA GLU A 198 11.63 2.49 8.37
C GLU A 198 12.65 3.63 8.27
N ASP A 199 13.34 3.76 7.13
CA ASP A 199 14.42 4.75 6.95
C ASP A 199 14.03 5.93 6.03
N ARG A 200 12.78 5.98 5.55
CA ARG A 200 12.26 7.01 4.63
C ARG A 200 12.51 8.46 5.06
N ARG A 201 12.57 8.70 6.37
CA ARG A 201 12.81 10.05 6.92
C ARG A 201 14.28 10.42 7.05
N LYS A 202 15.19 9.45 6.93
CA LYS A 202 16.63 9.65 7.17
C LYS A 202 17.47 9.40 5.93
N LYS A 203 17.22 8.30 5.24
CA LYS A 203 18.08 7.83 4.16
C LYS A 203 18.14 8.79 2.97
N PRO A 204 17.04 9.37 2.46
CA PRO A 204 17.12 10.33 1.37
C PRO A 204 18.04 11.52 1.69
N ALA A 205 17.87 12.17 2.82
CA ALA A 205 18.70 13.29 3.24
C ALA A 205 20.18 12.90 3.44
N LEU A 206 20.43 11.72 4.04
CA LEU A 206 21.80 11.21 4.21
C LEU A 206 22.49 11.00 2.86
N MET A 207 21.79 10.43 1.89
CA MET A 207 22.37 10.18 0.55
C MET A 207 22.65 11.48 -0.19
N VAL A 208 21.80 12.49 -0.09
CA VAL A 208 22.08 13.84 -0.63
C VAL A 208 23.36 14.41 -0.04
N ARG A 209 23.55 14.34 1.29
CA ARG A 209 24.82 14.78 1.94
C ARG A 209 26.02 14.07 1.38
N ASN A 210 25.92 12.77 1.18
CA ASN A 210 27.03 11.98 0.65
C ASN A 210 27.37 12.38 -0.80
N MET A 211 26.36 12.57 -1.66
CA MET A 211 26.55 13.04 -3.04
C MET A 211 27.24 14.41 -3.08
N VAL A 212 26.84 15.33 -2.21
CA VAL A 212 27.47 16.66 -2.10
C VAL A 212 28.93 16.53 -1.63
N ARG A 213 29.22 15.72 -0.61
CA ARG A 213 30.58 15.53 -0.09
C ARG A 213 31.52 14.87 -1.10
N GLN A 214 31.03 13.97 -1.91
CA GLN A 214 31.80 13.25 -2.92
C GLN A 214 31.96 14.05 -4.23
N ASN A 215 31.37 15.24 -4.32
CA ASN A 215 31.31 16.04 -5.53
C ASN A 215 30.72 15.25 -6.74
N SER A 216 29.89 14.27 -6.49
CA SER A 216 29.20 13.40 -7.47
C SER A 216 27.73 13.79 -7.62
N PHE A 217 27.46 15.10 -7.73
CA PHE A 217 26.10 15.61 -7.70
C PHE A 217 25.41 15.42 -9.06
N PRO A 218 24.18 14.88 -9.11
CA PRO A 218 23.41 14.75 -10.36
C PRO A 218 22.91 16.12 -10.83
N ASP A 219 22.58 16.23 -12.12
CA ASP A 219 21.97 17.41 -12.71
C ASP A 219 20.43 17.35 -12.70
N GLY A 220 19.87 16.21 -12.31
CA GLY A 220 18.45 15.98 -12.08
C GLY A 220 18.20 14.87 -11.06
N ILE A 221 17.11 14.98 -10.31
CA ILE A 221 16.73 13.96 -9.30
C ILE A 221 15.26 13.60 -9.50
N VAL A 222 14.99 12.30 -9.68
CA VAL A 222 13.65 11.72 -9.69
C VAL A 222 13.35 11.15 -8.31
N CYS A 223 12.28 11.62 -7.69
CA CYS A 223 11.88 11.18 -6.36
C CYS A 223 10.63 10.30 -6.41
N TYR A 224 10.55 9.34 -5.51
CA TYR A 224 9.40 8.46 -5.33
C TYR A 224 8.07 9.22 -5.25
N ASN A 225 8.04 10.30 -4.50
CA ASN A 225 6.88 11.20 -4.40
C ASN A 225 7.32 12.59 -3.91
N ASP A 226 6.36 13.52 -3.81
CA ASP A 226 6.62 14.90 -3.40
C ASP A 226 7.19 15.00 -1.97
N GLN A 227 6.80 14.11 -1.04
CA GLN A 227 7.35 14.10 0.32
C GLN A 227 8.86 13.83 0.31
N ILE A 228 9.32 12.92 -0.53
CA ILE A 228 10.76 12.64 -0.70
C ILE A 228 11.43 13.79 -1.44
N ALA A 229 10.77 14.37 -2.45
CA ALA A 229 11.31 15.53 -3.15
C ALA A 229 11.54 16.72 -2.20
N VAL A 230 10.57 17.04 -1.35
CA VAL A 230 10.72 18.10 -0.33
C VAL A 230 11.88 17.79 0.62
N GLN A 231 12.01 16.56 1.13
CA GLN A 231 13.15 16.18 1.98
C GLN A 231 14.50 16.35 1.28
N VAL A 232 14.57 15.98 0.00
CA VAL A 232 15.77 16.15 -0.82
C VAL A 232 16.08 17.63 -1.01
N MET A 233 15.09 18.44 -1.36
CA MET A 233 15.25 19.90 -1.55
C MET A 233 15.70 20.61 -0.28
N GLU A 234 15.05 20.33 0.86
CA GLU A 234 15.44 20.90 2.16
C GLU A 234 16.89 20.55 2.52
N GLU A 235 17.32 19.32 2.25
CA GLU A 235 18.70 18.94 2.55
C GLU A 235 19.69 19.61 1.58
N LEU A 236 19.33 19.80 0.30
CA LEU A 236 20.14 20.56 -0.66
C LEU A 236 20.34 21.98 -0.22
N GLU A 237 19.27 22.66 0.21
CA GLU A 237 19.34 24.03 0.73
C GLU A 237 20.27 24.11 1.95
N ARG A 238 20.20 23.16 2.90
CA ARG A 238 21.12 23.06 4.04
C ARG A 238 22.57 22.89 3.64
N GLN A 239 22.83 22.25 2.50
CA GLN A 239 24.18 22.08 1.94
C GLN A 239 24.59 23.23 1.02
N GLY A 240 23.80 24.32 0.91
CA GLY A 240 24.08 25.48 0.09
C GLY A 240 23.99 25.21 -1.42
N LYS A 241 23.27 24.17 -1.82
CA LYS A 241 22.95 23.85 -3.22
C LYS A 241 21.56 24.40 -3.57
N LYS A 242 21.46 24.97 -4.79
CA LYS A 242 20.17 25.48 -5.32
C LYS A 242 19.71 24.62 -6.47
#